data_a07dda17f1f030f167149202ce9c0287
#
_entry.id   a07dda17f1f030f167149202ce9c0287
#
_cell.length_a   1.000
_cell.length_b   1.000
_cell.length_c   1.000
_cell.angle_alpha   90.00
_cell.angle_beta   90.00
_cell.angle_gamma   90.00
#
_symmetry.space_group_name_H-M   'P 1'
#
loop_
_entity.id
_entity.type
_entity.pdbx_description
1 polymer ?
#
loop_
_entity_poly.entity_id
_entity_poly.type
_entity_poly.pdbx_seq_one_letter_code
_entity_poly.pdbx_strand_id
1 'polypeptide(L)'
;MNRLTTPIVGAVRRLYRWDHQMDPRVAWLSPMPPARSGIATYSRAVLEGLEHIGYAPGKHKIQPYWPIRHKHWATVPWHTMAVYHLGNNMEFHADIYDLAIRTPGLLVIHDLALDDFVMGMVATAQPFGHQALREGLLLAPRLRGFEEAERNEPLRVPYVAHAARHARGIVVHAPFVERYLRAFGCKTPIYVAPHPVVESEPHVRKAEGAARVIRGSLESTGMTSLIGVFGDQNAAKLIDVVLEAMVQLPPDAHLALVGRRIPGYDVEPMVRGSGLGARVSVHTDVSDEDFLAWLCAADVAVDLRFPHRGEVSGSLSRSMQCGVPTVVSATGTYLDLPKGAVVRVPPGRLEPRELAETLRALVEDPEHRRRVGDAARAHSMELARSEATAHVYAEAMDATMALLLDPARRALARWGGALVDLGITDDGLSEGYGMAYARALDEFRPAHAREVAEPMHSP
;
A
#
# COMPACT_ATOMS: atom_id res chain seq x y z
N MET A 1 -21.74 36.56 -27.06
CA MET A 1 -20.84 35.52 -26.52
C MET A 1 -19.39 35.97 -26.26
N ASN A 2 -18.94 37.15 -26.71
CA ASN A 2 -17.50 37.53 -26.57
C ASN A 2 -17.13 38.36 -25.33
N ARG A 3 -17.98 38.59 -24.34
CA ARG A 3 -17.66 39.44 -23.17
C ARG A 3 -17.26 38.65 -21.90
N LEU A 4 -17.48 37.35 -21.84
CA LEU A 4 -17.12 36.50 -20.68
C LEU A 4 -15.82 35.72 -20.85
N THR A 5 -15.34 35.51 -22.08
CA THR A 5 -14.10 34.73 -22.34
C THR A 5 -12.84 35.53 -22.04
N THR A 6 -12.83 36.85 -22.24
CA THR A 6 -11.63 37.69 -22.04
C THR A 6 -11.13 37.77 -20.58
N PRO A 7 -12.01 37.87 -19.54
CA PRO A 7 -11.59 37.89 -18.14
C PRO A 7 -11.02 36.54 -17.69
N ILE A 8 -11.58 35.41 -18.17
CA ILE A 8 -11.15 34.06 -17.82
C ILE A 8 -9.77 33.76 -18.40
N VAL A 9 -9.56 34.11 -19.69
CA VAL A 9 -8.25 33.95 -20.34
C VAL A 9 -7.19 34.85 -19.70
N GLY A 10 -7.54 36.07 -19.29
CA GLY A 10 -6.66 36.98 -18.55
C GLY A 10 -6.32 36.50 -17.15
N ALA A 11 -7.25 35.87 -16.44
CA ALA A 11 -7.03 35.25 -15.15
C ALA A 11 -6.15 33.99 -15.26
N VAL A 12 -6.37 33.14 -16.26
CA VAL A 12 -5.56 31.96 -16.57
C VAL A 12 -4.13 32.36 -16.93
N ARG A 13 -3.92 33.44 -17.74
CA ARG A 13 -2.58 33.94 -18.06
C ARG A 13 -1.85 34.53 -16.85
N ARG A 14 -2.54 35.20 -15.93
CA ARG A 14 -1.93 35.70 -14.67
C ARG A 14 -1.55 34.57 -13.73
N LEU A 15 -2.39 33.55 -13.60
CA LEU A 15 -2.11 32.34 -12.82
C LEU A 15 -0.92 31.56 -13.43
N TYR A 16 -0.83 31.49 -14.77
CA TYR A 16 0.26 30.85 -15.47
C TYR A 16 1.62 31.55 -15.22
N ARG A 17 1.68 32.89 -15.27
CA ARG A 17 2.90 33.66 -14.99
C ARG A 17 3.33 33.55 -13.52
N TRP A 18 2.40 33.48 -12.61
CA TRP A 18 2.68 33.36 -11.16
C TRP A 18 3.20 31.97 -10.82
N ASP A 19 2.70 30.96 -11.46
CA ASP A 19 3.00 29.54 -11.23
C ASP A 19 4.39 29.13 -11.76
N HIS A 20 4.89 29.77 -12.84
CA HIS A 20 6.22 29.52 -13.40
C HIS A 20 7.37 30.13 -12.58
N GLN A 21 7.07 30.98 -11.59
CA GLN A 21 8.08 31.55 -10.69
C GLN A 21 8.26 30.76 -9.39
N MET A 22 7.45 29.73 -9.16
CA MET A 22 7.50 28.89 -7.96
C MET A 22 8.26 27.60 -8.26
N ASP A 23 9.23 27.26 -7.41
CA ASP A 23 9.85 25.94 -7.42
C ASP A 23 8.77 24.84 -7.36
N PRO A 24 8.86 23.77 -8.16
CA PRO A 24 7.92 22.65 -8.08
C PRO A 24 7.89 22.08 -6.67
N ARG A 25 6.69 22.02 -6.10
CA ARG A 25 6.46 21.51 -4.74
C ARG A 25 5.52 20.32 -4.79
N VAL A 26 5.87 19.30 -4.00
CA VAL A 26 5.05 18.11 -3.83
C VAL A 26 4.53 18.06 -2.41
N ALA A 27 3.20 18.02 -2.24
CA ALA A 27 2.58 17.74 -0.96
C ALA A 27 2.53 16.23 -0.75
N TRP A 28 3.15 15.72 0.32
CA TRP A 28 3.15 14.31 0.67
C TRP A 28 2.20 14.07 1.85
N LEU A 29 1.03 13.49 1.56
CA LEU A 29 -0.04 13.27 2.53
C LEU A 29 -0.07 11.79 2.91
N SER A 30 0.52 11.50 4.05
CA SER A 30 0.69 10.15 4.57
C SER A 30 0.81 10.16 6.08
N PRO A 31 0.41 9.09 6.79
CA PRO A 31 0.91 8.86 8.13
C PRO A 31 2.44 8.92 8.13
N MET A 32 3.00 9.69 9.07
CA MET A 32 4.45 9.88 9.23
C MET A 32 4.85 9.59 10.68
N PRO A 33 6.08 9.19 10.97
CA PRO A 33 6.53 9.07 12.36
C PRO A 33 6.28 10.37 13.15
N PRO A 34 5.83 10.31 14.39
CA PRO A 34 5.77 9.15 15.30
C PRO A 34 4.46 8.32 15.22
N ALA A 35 3.66 8.45 14.16
CA ALA A 35 2.45 7.63 14.00
C ALA A 35 2.83 6.14 13.95
N ARG A 36 2.18 5.34 14.79
CA ARG A 36 2.39 3.89 14.86
C ARG A 36 1.63 3.17 13.74
N SER A 37 2.12 3.31 12.51
CA SER A 37 1.55 2.70 11.31
C SER A 37 2.66 2.14 10.43
N GLY A 38 2.42 0.98 9.79
CA GLY A 38 3.32 0.44 8.77
C GLY A 38 3.52 1.41 7.60
N ILE A 39 2.48 2.18 7.25
CA ILE A 39 2.53 3.21 6.20
C ILE A 39 3.47 4.37 6.61
N ALA A 40 3.58 4.70 7.90
CA ALA A 40 4.51 5.72 8.36
C ALA A 40 5.98 5.32 8.12
N THR A 41 6.33 4.08 8.46
CA THR A 41 7.67 3.51 8.19
C THR A 41 7.94 3.41 6.69
N TYR A 42 6.94 2.95 5.93
CA TYR A 42 7.00 2.91 4.47
C TYR A 42 7.28 4.30 3.86
N SER A 43 6.50 5.32 4.23
CA SER A 43 6.64 6.68 3.70
C SER A 43 8.01 7.27 3.98
N ARG A 44 8.55 7.06 5.20
CA ARG A 44 9.91 7.47 5.55
C ARG A 44 10.94 6.82 4.62
N ALA A 45 10.86 5.50 4.44
CA ALA A 45 11.81 4.77 3.58
C ALA A 45 11.76 5.22 2.12
N VAL A 46 10.56 5.52 1.59
CA VAL A 46 10.44 6.06 0.22
C VAL A 46 11.05 7.45 0.11
N LEU A 47 10.81 8.35 1.08
CA LEU A 47 11.37 9.70 1.07
C LEU A 47 12.90 9.67 1.17
N GLU A 48 13.47 8.82 2.02
CA GLU A 48 14.91 8.58 2.12
C GLU A 48 15.49 8.06 0.79
N GLY A 49 14.80 7.12 0.14
CA GLY A 49 15.18 6.62 -1.19
C GLY A 49 15.13 7.70 -2.27
N LEU A 50 14.11 8.56 -2.29
CA LEU A 50 14.02 9.69 -3.22
C LEU A 50 15.12 10.72 -3.00
N GLU A 51 15.52 10.94 -1.74
CA GLU A 51 16.68 11.79 -1.41
C GLU A 51 17.98 11.16 -1.91
N HIS A 52 18.14 9.85 -1.71
CA HIS A 52 19.35 9.11 -2.10
C HIS A 52 19.60 9.16 -3.63
N ILE A 53 18.55 9.01 -4.43
CA ILE A 53 18.66 9.14 -5.90
C ILE A 53 18.72 10.60 -6.39
N GLY A 54 18.79 11.60 -5.48
CA GLY A 54 18.87 13.01 -5.81
C GLY A 54 17.57 13.62 -6.34
N TYR A 55 16.44 12.93 -6.24
CA TYR A 55 15.14 13.45 -6.70
C TYR A 55 14.60 14.52 -5.75
N ALA A 56 14.73 14.35 -4.44
CA ALA A 56 14.35 15.32 -3.41
C ALA A 56 15.51 15.50 -2.41
N PRO A 57 15.83 16.74 -1.98
CA PRO A 57 15.26 18.03 -2.39
C PRO A 57 15.83 18.58 -3.70
N GLY A 58 16.68 17.83 -4.41
CA GLY A 58 17.44 18.31 -5.57
C GLY A 58 16.55 18.79 -6.73
N LYS A 59 15.62 17.92 -7.21
CA LYS A 59 14.72 18.24 -8.32
C LYS A 59 13.41 18.87 -7.85
N HIS A 60 12.85 18.39 -6.73
CA HIS A 60 11.56 18.83 -6.21
C HIS A 60 11.59 18.96 -4.69
N LYS A 61 10.94 19.99 -4.16
CA LYS A 61 10.69 20.10 -2.71
C LYS A 61 9.49 19.24 -2.33
N ILE A 62 9.73 18.14 -1.63
CA ILE A 62 8.67 17.31 -1.07
C ILE A 62 8.40 17.74 0.37
N GLN A 63 7.14 18.06 0.69
CA GLN A 63 6.74 18.48 2.02
C GLN A 63 5.74 17.49 2.61
N PRO A 64 6.13 16.73 3.65
CA PRO A 64 5.21 15.86 4.37
C PRO A 64 4.17 16.65 5.17
N TYR A 65 2.93 16.15 5.18
CA TYR A 65 1.82 16.65 5.98
C TYR A 65 1.26 15.52 6.84
N TRP A 66 1.47 15.65 8.16
CA TRP A 66 0.92 14.74 9.16
C TRP A 66 0.99 15.37 10.57
N PRO A 67 -0.03 15.26 11.43
CA PRO A 67 -1.39 14.82 11.11
C PRO A 67 -2.09 15.77 10.13
N ILE A 68 -3.04 15.25 9.35
CA ILE A 68 -3.81 16.07 8.43
C ILE A 68 -4.76 16.97 9.22
N ARG A 69 -4.90 18.22 8.79
CA ARG A 69 -5.75 19.24 9.44
C ARG A 69 -6.48 20.04 8.35
N HIS A 70 -7.64 20.58 8.68
CA HIS A 70 -8.43 21.41 7.75
C HIS A 70 -7.63 22.53 7.06
N LYS A 71 -6.67 23.14 7.74
CA LYS A 71 -5.80 24.15 7.11
C LYS A 71 -5.03 23.64 5.87
N HIS A 72 -4.81 22.33 5.76
CA HIS A 72 -4.10 21.74 4.61
C HIS A 72 -4.93 21.81 3.33
N TRP A 73 -6.25 21.95 3.41
CA TRP A 73 -7.11 22.19 2.25
C TRP A 73 -6.73 23.46 1.49
N ALA A 74 -6.29 24.51 2.22
CA ALA A 74 -5.83 25.73 1.61
C ALA A 74 -4.38 25.65 1.10
N THR A 75 -3.58 24.72 1.63
CA THR A 75 -2.15 24.60 1.28
C THR A 75 -1.88 23.64 0.12
N VAL A 76 -2.63 22.54 -0.02
CA VAL A 76 -2.44 21.58 -1.12
C VAL A 76 -2.56 22.22 -2.50
N PRO A 77 -3.51 23.13 -2.79
CA PRO A 77 -3.61 23.81 -4.07
C PRO A 77 -2.40 24.68 -4.44
N TRP A 78 -1.57 25.05 -3.45
CA TRP A 78 -0.33 25.82 -3.67
C TRP A 78 0.85 24.94 -4.09
N HIS A 79 0.71 23.62 -3.97
CA HIS A 79 1.69 22.66 -4.46
C HIS A 79 1.45 22.35 -5.94
N THR A 80 2.50 22.00 -6.65
CA THR A 80 2.40 21.58 -8.05
C THR A 80 1.64 20.26 -8.14
N MET A 81 1.84 19.36 -7.17
CA MET A 81 1.23 18.04 -7.11
C MET A 81 1.06 17.61 -5.64
N ALA A 82 0.12 16.69 -5.42
CA ALA A 82 -0.02 15.99 -4.14
C ALA A 82 0.10 14.46 -4.34
N VAL A 83 0.74 13.81 -3.37
CA VAL A 83 0.83 12.35 -3.24
C VAL A 83 -0.01 11.94 -2.04
N TYR A 84 -0.98 11.07 -2.26
CA TYR A 84 -1.97 10.64 -1.27
C TYR A 84 -1.79 9.17 -0.95
N HIS A 85 -1.48 8.83 0.30
CA HIS A 85 -1.37 7.45 0.75
C HIS A 85 -2.70 6.96 1.32
N LEU A 86 -3.23 5.86 0.79
CA LEU A 86 -4.52 5.31 1.17
C LEU A 86 -4.39 3.87 1.66
N GLY A 87 -4.94 3.61 2.86
CA GLY A 87 -5.03 2.30 3.48
C GLY A 87 -6.40 2.10 4.14
N ASN A 88 -6.69 0.90 4.63
CA ASN A 88 -8.01 0.50 5.16
C ASN A 88 -8.28 0.97 6.61
N ASN A 89 -7.63 2.02 7.09
CA ASN A 89 -7.87 2.60 8.42
C ASN A 89 -8.44 4.02 8.28
N MET A 90 -9.69 4.18 8.69
CA MET A 90 -10.42 5.47 8.57
C MET A 90 -9.76 6.57 9.39
N GLU A 91 -9.26 6.28 10.60
CA GLU A 91 -8.63 7.26 11.48
C GLU A 91 -7.44 7.97 10.82
N PHE A 92 -6.64 7.21 10.04
CA PHE A 92 -5.47 7.75 9.36
C PHE A 92 -5.76 8.33 7.99
N HIS A 93 -6.80 7.85 7.30
CA HIS A 93 -6.93 8.10 5.86
C HIS A 93 -8.18 8.88 5.42
N ALA A 94 -9.15 9.17 6.32
CA ALA A 94 -10.38 9.87 5.92
C ALA A 94 -10.11 11.27 5.34
N ASP A 95 -9.28 12.08 6.02
CA ASP A 95 -8.93 13.42 5.55
C ASP A 95 -8.04 13.38 4.29
N ILE A 96 -7.16 12.36 4.17
CA ILE A 96 -6.34 12.14 2.97
C ILE A 96 -7.23 11.82 1.77
N TYR A 97 -8.22 10.95 1.98
CA TYR A 97 -9.19 10.58 0.95
C TYR A 97 -10.00 11.78 0.46
N ASP A 98 -10.54 12.57 1.40
CA ASP A 98 -11.30 13.76 1.06
C ASP A 98 -10.48 14.76 0.22
N LEU A 99 -9.21 14.99 0.60
CA LEU A 99 -8.29 15.82 -0.17
C LEU A 99 -7.96 15.22 -1.55
N ALA A 100 -7.78 13.91 -1.65
CA ALA A 100 -7.49 13.23 -2.91
C ALA A 100 -8.63 13.35 -3.93
N ILE A 101 -9.88 13.32 -3.46
CA ILE A 101 -11.05 13.52 -4.33
C ILE A 101 -11.18 14.96 -4.78
N ARG A 102 -10.96 15.94 -3.88
CA ARG A 102 -11.09 17.38 -4.19
C ARG A 102 -9.93 17.93 -5.01
N THR A 103 -8.74 17.43 -4.79
CA THR A 103 -7.52 17.89 -5.45
C THR A 103 -6.75 16.68 -6.02
N PRO A 104 -7.16 16.19 -7.20
CA PRO A 104 -6.58 14.98 -7.79
C PRO A 104 -5.07 15.07 -8.00
N GLY A 105 -4.35 14.02 -7.59
CA GLY A 105 -2.91 13.89 -7.68
C GLY A 105 -2.47 12.45 -7.90
N LEU A 106 -1.30 12.08 -7.37
CA LEU A 106 -0.80 10.72 -7.36
C LEU A 106 -1.36 9.96 -6.14
N LEU A 107 -2.06 8.86 -6.38
CA LEU A 107 -2.64 8.01 -5.34
C LEU A 107 -1.74 6.80 -5.09
N VAL A 108 -1.40 6.54 -3.85
CA VAL A 108 -0.66 5.34 -3.41
C VAL A 108 -1.62 4.42 -2.66
N ILE A 109 -1.81 3.21 -3.16
CA ILE A 109 -2.75 2.24 -2.60
C ILE A 109 -1.97 1.20 -1.81
N HIS A 110 -2.15 1.18 -0.48
CA HIS A 110 -1.54 0.21 0.42
C HIS A 110 -2.42 -1.01 0.64
N ASP A 111 -3.73 -0.80 0.79
CA ASP A 111 -4.73 -1.85 0.89
C ASP A 111 -5.68 -1.75 -0.31
N LEU A 112 -5.88 -2.86 -1.00
CA LEU A 112 -6.78 -2.91 -2.15
C LEU A 112 -8.25 -2.98 -1.70
N ALA A 113 -8.54 -3.80 -0.68
CA ALA A 113 -9.84 -3.86 -0.05
C ALA A 113 -9.96 -2.74 0.99
N LEU A 114 -10.82 -1.78 0.71
CA LEU A 114 -11.12 -0.64 1.58
C LEU A 114 -12.50 -0.80 2.24
N ASP A 115 -12.90 -2.03 2.55
CA ASP A 115 -14.20 -2.37 3.11
C ASP A 115 -14.45 -1.69 4.46
N ASP A 116 -13.56 -1.87 5.45
CA ASP A 116 -13.69 -1.24 6.76
C ASP A 116 -13.63 0.30 6.67
N PHE A 117 -12.75 0.81 5.80
CA PHE A 117 -12.59 2.23 5.56
C PHE A 117 -13.88 2.87 5.02
N VAL A 118 -14.42 2.32 3.92
CA VAL A 118 -15.62 2.89 3.27
C VAL A 118 -16.86 2.72 4.14
N MET A 119 -17.03 1.58 4.79
CA MET A 119 -18.14 1.36 5.73
C MET A 119 -18.05 2.29 6.93
N GLY A 120 -16.85 2.54 7.46
CA GLY A 120 -16.62 3.52 8.51
C GLY A 120 -16.97 4.94 8.08
N MET A 121 -16.58 5.34 6.87
CA MET A 121 -16.94 6.65 6.30
C MET A 121 -18.46 6.83 6.15
N VAL A 122 -19.18 5.79 5.69
CA VAL A 122 -20.64 5.81 5.59
C VAL A 122 -21.27 5.92 6.96
N ALA A 123 -20.83 5.11 7.92
CA ALA A 123 -21.39 5.10 9.28
C ALA A 123 -21.18 6.43 10.03
N THR A 124 -20.12 7.15 9.74
CA THR A 124 -19.79 8.44 10.37
C THR A 124 -20.15 9.66 9.50
N ALA A 125 -20.89 9.44 8.41
CA ALA A 125 -21.31 10.48 7.46
C ALA A 125 -20.15 11.35 6.93
N GLN A 126 -18.98 10.72 6.71
CA GLN A 126 -17.83 11.39 6.08
C GLN A 126 -18.11 11.74 4.62
N PRO A 127 -17.53 12.83 4.09
CA PRO A 127 -17.63 13.17 2.68
C PRO A 127 -17.23 12.00 1.77
N PHE A 128 -17.96 11.84 0.67
CA PHE A 128 -17.74 10.82 -0.37
C PHE A 128 -17.90 9.34 0.05
N GLY A 129 -18.24 9.01 1.32
CA GLY A 129 -18.42 7.63 1.78
C GLY A 129 -19.51 6.90 0.98
N HIS A 130 -20.68 7.54 0.78
CA HIS A 130 -21.77 6.96 -0.01
C HIS A 130 -21.43 6.82 -1.51
N GLN A 131 -20.67 7.77 -2.08
CA GLN A 131 -20.23 7.72 -3.47
C GLN A 131 -19.26 6.55 -3.68
N ALA A 132 -18.29 6.36 -2.77
CA ALA A 132 -17.36 5.24 -2.80
C ALA A 132 -18.07 3.88 -2.70
N LEU A 133 -19.04 3.76 -1.78
CA LEU A 133 -19.85 2.56 -1.64
C LEU A 133 -20.65 2.27 -2.92
N ARG A 134 -21.39 3.27 -3.43
CA ARG A 134 -22.21 3.13 -4.64
C ARG A 134 -21.37 2.72 -5.85
N GLU A 135 -20.24 3.37 -6.08
CA GLU A 135 -19.36 3.07 -7.22
C GLU A 135 -18.77 1.68 -7.11
N GLY A 136 -18.29 1.29 -5.93
CA GLY A 136 -17.81 -0.06 -5.68
C GLY A 136 -18.86 -1.12 -6.02
N LEU A 137 -20.10 -0.95 -5.53
CA LEU A 137 -21.20 -1.88 -5.81
C LEU A 137 -21.57 -1.95 -7.29
N LEU A 138 -21.56 -0.82 -8.01
CA LEU A 138 -21.82 -0.78 -9.46
C LEU A 138 -20.74 -1.49 -10.27
N LEU A 139 -19.49 -1.49 -9.82
CA LEU A 139 -18.37 -2.11 -10.52
C LEU A 139 -18.10 -3.55 -10.09
N ALA A 140 -18.65 -4.02 -8.97
CA ALA A 140 -18.48 -5.38 -8.48
C ALA A 140 -18.75 -6.48 -9.53
N PRO A 141 -19.78 -6.37 -10.42
CA PRO A 141 -20.00 -7.38 -11.46
C PRO A 141 -18.83 -7.54 -12.45
N ARG A 142 -17.96 -6.54 -12.60
CA ARG A 142 -16.78 -6.61 -13.48
C ARG A 142 -15.67 -7.49 -12.94
N LEU A 143 -15.69 -7.78 -11.63
CA LEU A 143 -14.75 -8.68 -10.96
C LEU A 143 -15.16 -10.16 -11.02
N ARG A 144 -16.32 -10.47 -11.64
CA ARG A 144 -16.71 -11.87 -11.90
C ARG A 144 -15.68 -12.53 -12.81
N GLY A 145 -15.17 -13.68 -12.40
CA GLY A 145 -14.06 -14.36 -13.07
C GLY A 145 -12.66 -13.89 -12.65
N PHE A 146 -12.56 -12.88 -11.80
CA PHE A 146 -11.31 -12.60 -11.11
C PHE A 146 -11.21 -13.54 -9.90
N GLU A 147 -10.41 -14.58 -10.01
CA GLU A 147 -10.42 -15.75 -9.12
C GLU A 147 -10.29 -15.38 -7.63
N GLU A 148 -9.40 -14.46 -7.29
CA GLU A 148 -9.22 -14.02 -5.92
C GLU A 148 -10.42 -13.26 -5.37
N ALA A 149 -11.13 -12.48 -6.19
CA ALA A 149 -12.34 -11.79 -5.77
C ALA A 149 -13.49 -12.77 -5.49
N GLU A 150 -13.55 -13.90 -6.20
CA GLU A 150 -14.55 -14.93 -5.94
C GLU A 150 -14.29 -15.69 -4.64
N ARG A 151 -13.01 -15.94 -4.32
CA ARG A 151 -12.58 -16.67 -3.11
C ARG A 151 -12.46 -15.82 -1.86
N ASN A 152 -12.30 -14.50 -2.00
CA ASN A 152 -11.95 -13.59 -0.93
C ASN A 152 -12.95 -12.44 -0.83
N GLU A 153 -13.82 -12.49 0.18
CA GLU A 153 -14.94 -11.55 0.33
C GLU A 153 -14.54 -10.06 0.26
N PRO A 154 -13.49 -9.58 0.94
CA PRO A 154 -13.08 -8.17 0.88
C PRO A 154 -12.77 -7.66 -0.53
N LEU A 155 -12.43 -8.53 -1.48
CA LEU A 155 -12.10 -8.16 -2.86
C LEU A 155 -13.30 -8.22 -3.82
N ARG A 156 -14.48 -8.66 -3.37
CA ARG A 156 -15.67 -8.76 -4.24
C ARG A 156 -16.20 -7.42 -4.70
N VAL A 157 -16.00 -6.39 -3.90
CA VAL A 157 -16.45 -5.03 -4.19
C VAL A 157 -15.24 -4.10 -4.27
N PRO A 158 -14.96 -3.47 -5.43
CA PRO A 158 -13.81 -2.60 -5.60
C PRO A 158 -14.03 -1.23 -4.95
N TYR A 159 -14.06 -1.15 -3.63
CA TYR A 159 -14.23 0.09 -2.88
C TYR A 159 -13.17 1.16 -3.18
N VAL A 160 -12.02 0.74 -3.68
CA VAL A 160 -10.94 1.63 -4.14
C VAL A 160 -11.28 2.38 -5.44
N ALA A 161 -12.31 1.95 -6.17
CA ALA A 161 -12.62 2.43 -7.53
C ALA A 161 -12.89 3.94 -7.56
N HIS A 162 -13.61 4.47 -6.58
CA HIS A 162 -13.92 5.89 -6.52
C HIS A 162 -12.64 6.74 -6.40
N ALA A 163 -11.71 6.39 -5.52
CA ALA A 163 -10.42 7.08 -5.41
C ALA A 163 -9.57 6.91 -6.67
N ALA A 164 -9.50 5.68 -7.22
CA ALA A 164 -8.73 5.36 -8.41
C ALA A 164 -9.19 6.16 -9.64
N ARG A 165 -10.50 6.41 -9.79
CA ARG A 165 -11.06 7.21 -10.87
C ARG A 165 -10.66 8.69 -10.81
N HIS A 166 -10.55 9.23 -9.60
CA HIS A 166 -10.17 10.64 -9.39
C HIS A 166 -8.66 10.87 -9.48
N ALA A 167 -7.85 9.84 -9.27
CA ALA A 167 -6.39 9.94 -9.34
C ALA A 167 -5.89 10.31 -10.75
N ARG A 168 -4.73 10.98 -10.83
CA ARG A 168 -4.02 11.29 -12.07
C ARG A 168 -2.93 10.26 -12.39
N GLY A 169 -2.47 9.56 -11.39
CA GLY A 169 -1.60 8.39 -11.44
C GLY A 169 -1.84 7.55 -10.19
N ILE A 170 -1.53 6.27 -10.25
CA ILE A 170 -1.70 5.34 -9.14
C ILE A 170 -0.38 4.59 -8.94
N VAL A 171 0.14 4.57 -7.72
CA VAL A 171 1.23 3.69 -7.31
C VAL A 171 0.65 2.51 -6.53
N VAL A 172 1.07 1.31 -6.89
CA VAL A 172 0.73 0.05 -6.22
C VAL A 172 2.00 -0.74 -5.93
N HIS A 173 1.94 -1.74 -5.03
CA HIS A 173 3.14 -2.40 -4.53
C HIS A 173 3.37 -3.81 -5.08
N ALA A 174 2.44 -4.32 -5.88
CA ALA A 174 2.55 -5.63 -6.50
C ALA A 174 1.74 -5.69 -7.81
N PRO A 175 2.18 -6.49 -8.80
CA PRO A 175 1.45 -6.71 -10.06
C PRO A 175 0.02 -7.22 -9.84
N PHE A 176 -0.24 -7.99 -8.78
CA PHE A 176 -1.57 -8.43 -8.40
C PHE A 176 -2.56 -7.26 -8.26
N VAL A 177 -2.13 -6.17 -7.59
CA VAL A 177 -2.98 -4.99 -7.37
C VAL A 177 -3.29 -4.29 -8.70
N GLU A 178 -2.32 -4.18 -9.60
CA GLU A 178 -2.55 -3.64 -10.95
C GLU A 178 -3.58 -4.48 -11.71
N ARG A 179 -3.41 -5.82 -11.75
CA ARG A 179 -4.35 -6.73 -12.44
C ARG A 179 -5.78 -6.55 -11.91
N TYR A 180 -5.96 -6.42 -10.60
CA TYR A 180 -7.27 -6.19 -10.00
C TYR A 180 -7.87 -4.84 -10.43
N LEU A 181 -7.09 -3.75 -10.38
CA LEU A 181 -7.55 -2.43 -10.81
C LEU A 181 -7.98 -2.44 -12.28
N ARG A 182 -7.20 -3.13 -13.14
CA ARG A 182 -7.55 -3.29 -14.56
C ARG A 182 -8.80 -4.14 -14.76
N ALA A 183 -9.02 -5.16 -13.93
CA ALA A 183 -10.19 -6.06 -14.04
C ALA A 183 -11.52 -5.32 -13.88
N PHE A 184 -11.63 -4.36 -12.96
CA PHE A 184 -12.85 -3.54 -12.88
C PHE A 184 -12.89 -2.35 -13.87
N GLY A 185 -11.84 -2.17 -14.68
CA GLY A 185 -11.80 -1.19 -15.78
C GLY A 185 -11.12 0.13 -15.45
N CYS A 186 -10.24 0.18 -14.45
CA CYS A 186 -9.43 1.37 -14.16
C CYS A 186 -8.58 1.76 -15.37
N LYS A 187 -8.68 3.03 -15.80
CA LYS A 187 -7.92 3.60 -16.93
C LYS A 187 -6.78 4.51 -16.51
N THR A 188 -6.73 4.91 -15.25
CA THR A 188 -5.66 5.74 -14.70
C THR A 188 -4.30 5.04 -14.91
N PRO A 189 -3.21 5.79 -15.24
CA PRO A 189 -1.86 5.23 -15.27
C PRO A 189 -1.51 4.56 -13.94
N ILE A 190 -0.97 3.34 -13.99
CA ILE A 190 -0.59 2.57 -12.80
C ILE A 190 0.92 2.30 -12.87
N TYR A 191 1.60 2.51 -11.75
CA TYR A 191 3.01 2.29 -11.54
C TYR A 191 3.20 1.26 -10.44
N VAL A 192 3.88 0.17 -10.73
CA VAL A 192 4.14 -0.88 -9.76
C VAL A 192 5.48 -0.62 -9.09
N ALA A 193 5.45 -0.05 -7.90
CA ALA A 193 6.61 0.20 -7.06
C ALA A 193 6.73 -0.91 -6.01
N PRO A 194 7.77 -1.74 -6.00
CA PRO A 194 7.95 -2.76 -4.98
C PRO A 194 8.00 -2.13 -3.58
N HIS A 195 7.68 -2.91 -2.55
CA HIS A 195 7.80 -2.42 -1.17
C HIS A 195 9.26 -2.06 -0.88
N PRO A 196 9.55 -0.86 -0.33
CA PRO A 196 10.92 -0.45 -0.06
C PRO A 196 11.59 -1.37 0.97
N VAL A 197 12.89 -1.48 0.87
CA VAL A 197 13.72 -2.08 1.91
C VAL A 197 13.83 -1.08 3.05
N VAL A 198 13.28 -1.41 4.21
CA VAL A 198 13.12 -0.45 5.32
C VAL A 198 14.27 -0.49 6.33
N GLU A 199 15.00 -1.60 6.40
CA GLU A 199 16.11 -1.74 7.36
C GLU A 199 17.46 -1.57 6.66
N SER A 200 18.33 -0.78 7.28
CA SER A 200 19.70 -0.70 6.80
C SER A 200 20.50 -1.96 7.20
N GLU A 201 21.52 -2.29 6.42
CA GLU A 201 22.36 -3.45 6.72
C GLU A 201 23.05 -3.39 8.11
N PRO A 202 23.50 -2.22 8.63
CA PRO A 202 23.96 -2.09 10.00
C PRO A 202 22.91 -2.42 11.05
N HIS A 203 21.63 -2.05 10.81
CA HIS A 203 20.53 -2.39 11.74
C HIS A 203 20.28 -3.89 11.77
N VAL A 204 20.29 -4.57 10.62
CA VAL A 204 20.15 -6.03 10.54
C VAL A 204 21.31 -6.71 11.30
N ARG A 205 22.56 -6.29 11.09
CA ARG A 205 23.72 -6.85 11.82
C ARG A 205 23.63 -6.63 13.34
N LYS A 206 23.16 -5.48 13.79
CA LYS A 206 22.91 -5.22 15.22
C LYS A 206 21.86 -6.17 15.76
N ALA A 207 20.75 -6.35 15.03
CA ALA A 207 19.67 -7.26 15.40
C ALA A 207 20.12 -8.73 15.44
N GLU A 208 20.97 -9.19 14.51
CA GLU A 208 21.60 -10.53 14.55
C GLU A 208 22.44 -10.75 15.83
N GLY A 209 23.06 -9.68 16.37
CA GLY A 209 23.73 -9.72 17.67
C GLY A 209 22.76 -9.98 18.83
N ALA A 210 21.66 -9.26 18.89
CA ALA A 210 20.62 -9.45 19.89
C ALA A 210 19.87 -10.79 19.72
N ALA A 211 19.66 -11.23 18.48
CA ALA A 211 19.06 -12.52 18.16
C ALA A 211 19.80 -13.71 18.77
N ARG A 212 21.14 -13.65 18.83
CA ARG A 212 21.94 -14.68 19.51
C ARG A 212 21.63 -14.79 21.01
N VAL A 213 21.34 -13.68 21.68
CA VAL A 213 20.95 -13.67 23.09
C VAL A 213 19.59 -14.34 23.27
N ILE A 214 18.62 -14.00 22.39
CA ILE A 214 17.29 -14.62 22.39
C ILE A 214 17.42 -16.16 22.20
N ARG A 215 18.21 -16.57 21.21
CA ARG A 215 18.45 -18.01 20.92
C ARG A 215 19.08 -18.73 22.11
N GLY A 216 20.13 -18.18 22.70
CA GLY A 216 20.77 -18.78 23.89
C GLY A 216 19.83 -18.89 25.07
N SER A 217 18.92 -17.94 25.27
CA SER A 217 17.89 -18.03 26.30
C SER A 217 16.89 -19.18 26.03
N LEU A 218 16.43 -19.34 24.80
CA LEU A 218 15.53 -20.44 24.42
C LEU A 218 16.21 -21.80 24.55
N GLU A 219 17.45 -21.93 24.07
CA GLU A 219 18.24 -23.17 24.18
C GLU A 219 18.45 -23.59 25.64
N SER A 220 18.64 -22.61 26.57
CA SER A 220 18.77 -22.90 27.99
C SER A 220 17.50 -23.50 28.63
N THR A 221 16.35 -23.34 27.96
CA THR A 221 15.08 -23.95 28.35
C THR A 221 14.74 -25.22 27.55
N GLY A 222 15.68 -25.70 26.71
CA GLY A 222 15.50 -26.89 25.89
C GLY A 222 14.77 -26.67 24.57
N MET A 223 14.53 -25.40 24.16
CA MET A 223 13.92 -25.08 22.88
C MET A 223 15.00 -24.98 21.79
N THR A 224 14.89 -25.79 20.74
CA THR A 224 15.89 -25.87 19.66
C THR A 224 15.46 -25.16 18.39
N SER A 225 14.15 -24.95 18.23
CA SER A 225 13.60 -24.31 17.04
C SER A 225 12.68 -23.14 17.42
N LEU A 226 12.80 -22.02 16.72
CA LEU A 226 11.99 -20.82 16.91
C LEU A 226 11.15 -20.53 15.67
N ILE A 227 9.83 -20.61 15.83
CA ILE A 227 8.84 -20.19 14.84
C ILE A 227 8.28 -18.84 15.28
N GLY A 228 8.16 -17.88 14.36
CA GLY A 228 7.65 -16.53 14.68
C GLY A 228 6.47 -16.10 13.85
N VAL A 229 5.46 -15.47 14.47
CA VAL A 229 4.41 -14.71 13.81
C VAL A 229 4.65 -13.23 14.11
N PHE A 230 4.84 -12.43 13.08
CA PHE A 230 5.30 -11.04 13.19
C PHE A 230 4.28 -10.02 12.70
N GLY A 231 4.24 -8.82 13.34
CA GLY A 231 3.38 -7.69 13.00
C GLY A 231 2.08 -7.66 13.78
N ASP A 232 1.13 -6.86 13.33
CA ASP A 232 -0.14 -6.64 14.04
C ASP A 232 -0.88 -7.96 14.29
N GLN A 233 -1.21 -8.21 15.55
CA GLN A 233 -1.94 -9.43 15.97
C GLN A 233 -3.42 -9.25 15.61
N ASN A 234 -3.87 -9.93 14.56
CA ASN A 234 -5.25 -9.87 14.07
C ASN A 234 -5.74 -11.22 13.53
N ALA A 235 -7.04 -11.35 13.33
CA ALA A 235 -7.66 -12.60 12.89
C ALA A 235 -7.18 -13.08 11.51
N ALA A 236 -6.83 -12.16 10.60
CA ALA A 236 -6.39 -12.52 9.26
C ALA A 236 -5.06 -13.28 9.25
N LYS A 237 -4.25 -13.19 10.32
CA LYS A 237 -3.00 -13.94 10.47
C LYS A 237 -3.20 -15.41 10.87
N LEU A 238 -4.44 -15.85 11.13
CA LEU A 238 -4.77 -17.23 11.49
C LEU A 238 -3.93 -17.75 12.67
N ILE A 239 -3.77 -16.94 13.73
CA ILE A 239 -2.97 -17.30 14.91
C ILE A 239 -3.53 -18.54 15.60
N ASP A 240 -4.84 -18.74 15.59
CA ASP A 240 -5.52 -19.95 16.05
C ASP A 240 -5.02 -21.19 15.31
N VAL A 241 -4.96 -21.16 13.98
CA VAL A 241 -4.44 -22.24 13.14
C VAL A 241 -2.96 -22.51 13.44
N VAL A 242 -2.17 -21.46 13.66
CA VAL A 242 -0.75 -21.60 14.03
C VAL A 242 -0.60 -22.29 15.38
N LEU A 243 -1.39 -21.91 16.38
CA LEU A 243 -1.38 -22.55 17.71
C LEU A 243 -1.76 -24.04 17.63
N GLU A 244 -2.80 -24.37 16.86
CA GLU A 244 -3.21 -25.78 16.65
C GLU A 244 -2.13 -26.58 15.88
N ALA A 245 -1.45 -25.97 14.91
CA ALA A 245 -0.34 -26.60 14.21
C ALA A 245 0.86 -26.86 15.14
N MET A 246 1.15 -25.93 16.06
CA MET A 246 2.22 -26.07 17.06
C MET A 246 2.05 -27.28 17.99
N VAL A 247 0.81 -27.72 18.26
CA VAL A 247 0.54 -28.94 19.04
C VAL A 247 1.14 -30.19 18.36
N GLN A 248 1.20 -30.19 17.03
CA GLN A 248 1.65 -31.30 16.22
C GLN A 248 3.18 -31.26 15.91
N LEU A 249 3.87 -30.19 16.31
CA LEU A 249 5.31 -30.04 16.14
C LEU A 249 6.10 -30.65 17.31
N PRO A 250 7.41 -30.94 17.12
CA PRO A 250 8.26 -31.43 18.20
C PRO A 250 8.18 -30.57 19.46
N PRO A 251 8.32 -31.16 20.66
CA PRO A 251 8.10 -30.46 21.92
C PRO A 251 9.15 -29.37 22.20
N ASP A 252 10.27 -29.39 21.55
CA ASP A 252 11.35 -28.41 21.60
C ASP A 252 11.23 -27.26 20.57
N ALA A 253 10.11 -27.22 19.84
CA ALA A 253 9.75 -26.07 19.01
C ALA A 253 9.02 -25.00 19.83
N HIS A 254 9.52 -23.76 19.75
CA HIS A 254 8.95 -22.58 20.41
C HIS A 254 8.25 -21.68 19.40
N LEU A 255 7.12 -21.08 19.78
CA LEU A 255 6.39 -20.07 19.02
C LEU A 255 6.53 -18.71 19.68
N ALA A 256 7.02 -17.70 18.96
CA ALA A 256 6.97 -16.30 19.37
C ALA A 256 5.91 -15.54 18.58
N LEU A 257 4.96 -14.92 19.28
CA LEU A 257 3.98 -13.98 18.72
C LEU A 257 4.49 -12.56 19.01
N VAL A 258 5.02 -11.88 17.98
CA VAL A 258 5.72 -10.60 18.14
C VAL A 258 5.05 -9.50 17.32
N GLY A 259 4.49 -8.48 18.00
CA GLY A 259 3.87 -7.36 17.29
C GLY A 259 2.89 -6.56 18.13
N ARG A 260 2.15 -5.68 17.47
CA ARG A 260 1.20 -4.82 18.19
C ARG A 260 -0.09 -5.56 18.50
N ARG A 261 -0.63 -5.27 19.67
CA ARG A 261 -2.00 -5.66 20.02
C ARG A 261 -2.99 -4.76 19.29
N ILE A 262 -3.94 -5.36 18.58
CA ILE A 262 -5.02 -4.62 17.91
C ILE A 262 -6.25 -4.64 18.83
N PRO A 263 -6.94 -3.49 19.02
CA PRO A 263 -8.17 -3.45 19.79
C PRO A 263 -9.19 -4.48 19.29
N GLY A 264 -9.79 -5.21 20.21
CA GLY A 264 -10.79 -6.24 19.88
C GLY A 264 -10.22 -7.62 19.49
N TYR A 265 -8.89 -7.79 19.43
CA TYR A 265 -8.25 -9.08 19.19
C TYR A 265 -7.18 -9.36 20.24
N ASP A 266 -7.44 -10.32 21.12
CA ASP A 266 -6.55 -10.71 22.21
C ASP A 266 -6.09 -12.17 22.04
N VAL A 267 -4.78 -12.37 21.85
CA VAL A 267 -4.18 -13.69 21.66
C VAL A 267 -3.93 -14.43 22.96
N GLU A 268 -3.86 -13.75 24.09
CA GLU A 268 -3.55 -14.36 25.40
C GLU A 268 -4.54 -15.48 25.83
N PRO A 269 -5.87 -15.29 25.68
CA PRO A 269 -6.81 -16.38 25.95
C PRO A 269 -6.61 -17.59 25.03
N MET A 270 -6.26 -17.34 23.75
CA MET A 270 -6.02 -18.40 22.77
C MET A 270 -4.77 -19.20 23.14
N VAL A 271 -3.69 -18.52 23.54
CA VAL A 271 -2.45 -19.15 23.99
C VAL A 271 -2.69 -19.97 25.23
N ARG A 272 -3.41 -19.45 26.23
CA ARG A 272 -3.77 -20.23 27.46
C ARG A 272 -4.62 -21.46 27.14
N GLY A 273 -5.55 -21.32 26.19
CA GLY A 273 -6.45 -22.42 25.78
C GLY A 273 -5.76 -23.50 24.93
N SER A 274 -4.62 -23.19 24.28
CA SER A 274 -3.92 -24.13 23.41
C SER A 274 -3.22 -25.29 24.14
N GLY A 275 -2.97 -25.16 25.42
CA GLY A 275 -2.22 -26.16 26.20
C GLY A 275 -0.71 -26.20 25.94
N LEU A 276 -0.18 -25.28 25.14
CA LEU A 276 1.24 -25.25 24.75
C LEU A 276 2.16 -24.77 25.88
N GLY A 277 1.64 -24.05 26.88
CA GLY A 277 2.43 -23.63 28.06
C GLY A 277 3.64 -22.79 27.69
N ALA A 278 4.83 -23.17 28.16
CA ALA A 278 6.10 -22.47 27.93
C ALA A 278 6.59 -22.50 26.48
N ARG A 279 5.94 -23.28 25.61
CA ARG A 279 6.27 -23.35 24.18
C ARG A 279 5.79 -22.12 23.40
N VAL A 280 5.05 -21.19 24.00
CA VAL A 280 4.58 -19.96 23.35
C VAL A 280 4.93 -18.76 24.19
N SER A 281 5.50 -17.74 23.55
CA SER A 281 5.70 -16.41 24.15
C SER A 281 4.99 -15.33 23.34
N VAL A 282 4.45 -14.33 24.05
CA VAL A 282 3.75 -13.20 23.44
C VAL A 282 4.50 -11.92 23.77
N HIS A 283 4.93 -11.21 22.75
CA HIS A 283 5.71 -9.98 22.85
C HIS A 283 4.94 -8.85 22.16
N THR A 284 4.22 -8.06 22.97
CA THR A 284 3.38 -6.97 22.47
C THR A 284 4.07 -5.63 22.61
N ASP A 285 3.84 -4.75 21.62
CA ASP A 285 4.32 -3.36 21.62
C ASP A 285 5.83 -3.23 21.87
N VAL A 286 6.61 -4.20 21.39
CA VAL A 286 8.07 -4.16 21.44
C VAL A 286 8.63 -3.01 20.59
N SER A 287 9.87 -2.60 20.89
CA SER A 287 10.59 -1.63 20.06
C SER A 287 10.86 -2.18 18.64
N ASP A 288 11.11 -1.31 17.66
CA ASP A 288 11.51 -1.74 16.32
C ASP A 288 12.81 -2.59 16.35
N GLU A 289 13.74 -2.26 17.25
CA GLU A 289 14.99 -3.01 17.45
C GLU A 289 14.72 -4.42 18.00
N ASP A 290 13.85 -4.55 19.02
CA ASP A 290 13.49 -5.86 19.58
C ASP A 290 12.68 -6.68 18.58
N PHE A 291 11.77 -6.04 17.83
CA PHE A 291 11.02 -6.69 16.77
C PHE A 291 11.95 -7.34 15.75
N LEU A 292 12.96 -6.57 15.30
CA LEU A 292 13.94 -7.06 14.33
C LEU A 292 14.82 -8.16 14.92
N ALA A 293 15.20 -8.05 16.21
CA ALA A 293 15.97 -9.07 16.91
C ALA A 293 15.23 -10.41 17.02
N TRP A 294 13.94 -10.39 17.39
CA TRP A 294 13.08 -11.58 17.40
C TRP A 294 12.96 -12.19 16.01
N LEU A 295 12.79 -11.35 14.99
CA LEU A 295 12.66 -11.78 13.61
C LEU A 295 13.96 -12.45 13.14
N CYS A 296 15.13 -11.82 13.36
CA CYS A 296 16.41 -12.42 13.02
C CYS A 296 16.75 -13.69 13.85
N ALA A 297 16.14 -13.87 15.02
CA ALA A 297 16.29 -15.07 15.84
C ALA A 297 15.47 -16.26 15.32
N ALA A 298 14.40 -16.02 14.54
CA ALA A 298 13.51 -17.06 14.08
C ALA A 298 14.14 -17.99 13.04
N ASP A 299 13.90 -19.30 13.18
CA ASP A 299 14.23 -20.30 12.17
C ASP A 299 13.25 -20.28 11.01
N VAL A 300 11.96 -19.98 11.32
CA VAL A 300 10.86 -19.90 10.36
C VAL A 300 9.92 -18.79 10.79
N ALA A 301 9.58 -17.91 9.87
CA ALA A 301 8.49 -16.96 10.04
C ALA A 301 7.18 -17.48 9.41
N VAL A 302 6.04 -17.11 9.99
CA VAL A 302 4.71 -17.42 9.46
C VAL A 302 3.96 -16.12 9.22
N ASP A 303 3.57 -15.88 7.98
CA ASP A 303 2.84 -14.69 7.57
C ASP A 303 1.61 -15.05 6.71
N LEU A 304 0.67 -15.75 7.34
CA LEU A 304 -0.60 -16.15 6.71
C LEU A 304 -1.54 -14.96 6.56
N ARG A 305 -2.44 -15.06 5.59
CA ARG A 305 -3.51 -14.08 5.34
C ARG A 305 -4.80 -14.74 4.89
N PHE A 306 -5.84 -14.64 5.73
CA PHE A 306 -7.20 -14.98 5.34
C PHE A 306 -8.24 -14.27 6.23
N PRO A 307 -9.16 -13.47 5.66
CA PRO A 307 -9.10 -12.97 4.28
C PRO A 307 -7.90 -12.02 4.08
N HIS A 308 -7.40 -11.89 2.84
CA HIS A 308 -6.40 -10.87 2.51
C HIS A 308 -7.08 -9.64 1.92
N ARG A 309 -6.41 -8.48 1.99
CA ARG A 309 -6.91 -7.19 1.48
C ARG A 309 -6.10 -6.65 0.30
N GLY A 310 -5.25 -7.50 -0.31
CA GLY A 310 -4.36 -7.10 -1.40
C GLY A 310 -3.18 -6.23 -0.94
N GLU A 311 -2.91 -6.22 0.36
CA GLU A 311 -1.78 -5.56 0.98
C GLU A 311 -0.45 -6.26 0.69
N VAL A 312 0.66 -5.53 0.78
CA VAL A 312 2.01 -6.09 0.85
C VAL A 312 2.47 -6.07 2.31
N SER A 313 2.93 -7.23 2.79
CA SER A 313 3.29 -7.38 4.20
C SER A 313 4.65 -6.75 4.53
N GLY A 314 4.66 -5.74 5.39
CA GLY A 314 5.90 -5.14 5.91
C GLY A 314 6.70 -6.11 6.80
N SER A 315 6.06 -7.02 7.53
CA SER A 315 6.75 -8.06 8.31
C SER A 315 7.44 -9.08 7.40
N LEU A 316 6.80 -9.48 6.30
CA LEU A 316 7.44 -10.34 5.31
C LEU A 316 8.64 -9.66 4.65
N SER A 317 8.52 -8.39 4.27
CA SER A 317 9.65 -7.63 3.71
C SER A 317 10.86 -7.64 4.65
N ARG A 318 10.66 -7.42 5.95
CA ARG A 318 11.71 -7.50 6.98
C ARG A 318 12.26 -8.94 7.16
N SER A 319 11.38 -9.96 7.11
CA SER A 319 11.82 -11.37 7.14
C SER A 319 12.77 -11.70 6.00
N MET A 320 12.44 -11.24 4.79
CA MET A 320 13.29 -11.44 3.61
C MET A 320 14.64 -10.73 3.76
N GLN A 321 14.67 -9.53 4.33
CA GLN A 321 15.93 -8.82 4.62
C GLN A 321 16.84 -9.59 5.59
N CYS A 322 16.24 -10.19 6.63
CA CYS A 322 16.97 -11.02 7.60
C CYS A 322 17.35 -12.41 7.03
N GLY A 323 16.84 -12.79 5.85
CA GLY A 323 17.05 -14.13 5.29
C GLY A 323 16.30 -15.22 6.06
N VAL A 324 15.17 -14.87 6.68
CA VAL A 324 14.33 -15.82 7.43
C VAL A 324 13.33 -16.46 6.49
N PRO A 325 13.35 -17.80 6.30
CA PRO A 325 12.36 -18.49 5.48
C PRO A 325 10.96 -18.25 6.02
N THR A 326 10.05 -17.82 5.17
CA THR A 326 8.71 -17.44 5.58
C THR A 326 7.66 -18.31 4.90
N VAL A 327 6.74 -18.86 5.70
CA VAL A 327 5.53 -19.55 5.21
C VAL A 327 4.43 -18.52 4.99
N VAL A 328 3.86 -18.51 3.79
CA VAL A 328 2.82 -17.55 3.37
C VAL A 328 1.63 -18.25 2.74
N SER A 329 0.45 -17.66 2.79
CA SER A 329 -0.72 -18.12 2.02
C SER A 329 -0.48 -17.91 0.52
N ALA A 330 -0.84 -18.89 -0.32
CA ALA A 330 -0.76 -18.79 -1.78
C ALA A 330 -1.90 -17.91 -2.34
N THR A 331 -1.87 -16.60 -2.02
CA THR A 331 -2.95 -15.67 -2.32
C THR A 331 -2.42 -14.27 -2.60
N GLY A 332 -3.15 -13.49 -3.38
CA GLY A 332 -2.94 -12.06 -3.56
C GLY A 332 -1.51 -11.71 -3.99
N THR A 333 -0.94 -10.73 -3.31
CA THR A 333 0.41 -10.20 -3.57
C THR A 333 1.53 -11.22 -3.31
N TYR A 334 1.28 -12.25 -2.49
CA TYR A 334 2.28 -13.29 -2.23
C TYR A 334 2.55 -14.21 -3.43
N LEU A 335 1.63 -14.25 -4.40
CA LEU A 335 1.83 -14.99 -5.65
C LEU A 335 2.84 -14.32 -6.58
N ASP A 336 3.04 -13.02 -6.45
CA ASP A 336 3.97 -12.23 -7.27
C ASP A 336 5.43 -12.34 -6.77
N LEU A 337 5.66 -12.91 -5.58
CA LEU A 337 7.02 -13.11 -5.05
C LEU A 337 7.80 -14.18 -5.83
N PRO A 338 9.14 -14.08 -5.91
CA PRO A 338 9.96 -15.05 -6.60
C PRO A 338 9.77 -16.48 -6.08
N LYS A 339 9.82 -17.45 -6.97
CA LYS A 339 9.82 -18.86 -6.59
C LYS A 339 11.04 -19.16 -5.73
N GLY A 340 10.83 -19.85 -4.61
CA GLY A 340 11.89 -20.23 -3.67
C GLY A 340 12.25 -19.16 -2.62
N ALA A 341 11.78 -17.92 -2.75
CA ALA A 341 11.99 -16.89 -1.73
C ALA A 341 10.99 -16.99 -0.54
N VAL A 342 9.92 -17.75 -0.71
CA VAL A 342 8.92 -18.06 0.33
C VAL A 342 8.40 -19.48 0.15
N VAL A 343 7.86 -20.06 1.23
CA VAL A 343 7.15 -21.34 1.20
C VAL A 343 5.65 -21.06 1.19
N ARG A 344 4.94 -21.50 0.15
CA ARG A 344 3.52 -21.25 -0.01
C ARG A 344 2.69 -22.41 0.48
N VAL A 345 1.67 -22.11 1.30
CA VAL A 345 0.61 -23.05 1.68
C VAL A 345 -0.69 -22.69 0.95
N PRO A 346 -1.67 -23.62 0.84
CA PRO A 346 -2.92 -23.36 0.14
C PRO A 346 -3.62 -22.07 0.60
N PRO A 347 -4.36 -21.40 -0.29
CA PRO A 347 -5.11 -20.19 0.05
C PRO A 347 -6.36 -20.52 0.88
N GLY A 348 -6.86 -19.52 1.61
CA GLY A 348 -8.05 -19.66 2.43
C GLY A 348 -7.72 -19.94 3.90
N ARG A 349 -8.72 -20.45 4.63
CA ARG A 349 -8.50 -20.91 6.01
C ARG A 349 -7.83 -22.29 5.96
N LEU A 350 -6.54 -22.27 6.24
CA LEU A 350 -5.68 -23.46 6.20
C LEU A 350 -6.03 -24.45 7.30
N GLU A 351 -5.94 -25.75 6.99
CA GLU A 351 -6.03 -26.80 8.00
C GLU A 351 -4.76 -26.83 8.86
N PRO A 352 -4.85 -26.90 10.20
CA PRO A 352 -3.69 -26.91 11.09
C PRO A 352 -2.67 -28.00 10.76
N ARG A 353 -3.12 -29.14 10.27
CA ARG A 353 -2.26 -30.26 9.88
C ARG A 353 -1.36 -29.91 8.69
N GLU A 354 -1.91 -29.27 7.67
CA GLU A 354 -1.14 -28.86 6.47
C GLU A 354 -0.06 -27.85 6.84
N LEU A 355 -0.37 -26.90 7.75
CA LEU A 355 0.60 -25.98 8.28
C LEU A 355 1.68 -26.71 9.09
N ALA A 356 1.29 -27.65 9.97
CA ALA A 356 2.22 -28.42 10.78
C ALA A 356 3.19 -29.26 9.93
N GLU A 357 2.72 -29.89 8.85
CA GLU A 357 3.55 -30.64 7.91
C GLU A 357 4.58 -29.71 7.22
N THR A 358 4.15 -28.52 6.78
CA THR A 358 5.03 -27.52 6.17
C THR A 358 6.07 -26.98 7.16
N LEU A 359 5.66 -26.65 8.38
CA LEU A 359 6.56 -26.15 9.41
C LEU A 359 7.56 -27.20 9.85
N ARG A 360 7.11 -28.48 10.01
CA ARG A 360 7.98 -29.61 10.35
C ARG A 360 9.07 -29.79 9.29
N ALA A 361 8.72 -29.79 8.02
CA ALA A 361 9.68 -29.91 6.93
C ALA A 361 10.76 -28.82 6.96
N LEU A 362 10.39 -27.59 7.36
CA LEU A 362 11.36 -26.50 7.52
C LEU A 362 12.18 -26.63 8.81
N VAL A 363 11.58 -27.07 9.92
CA VAL A 363 12.28 -27.22 11.19
C VAL A 363 13.31 -28.35 11.12
N GLU A 364 12.97 -29.48 10.47
CA GLU A 364 13.80 -30.67 10.38
C GLU A 364 14.88 -30.62 9.26
N ASP A 365 14.73 -29.72 8.26
CA ASP A 365 15.70 -29.55 7.16
C ASP A 365 16.39 -28.16 7.17
N PRO A 366 17.53 -28.03 7.85
CA PRO A 366 18.31 -26.79 7.89
C PRO A 366 18.81 -26.33 6.52
N GLU A 367 19.05 -27.25 5.58
CA GLU A 367 19.46 -26.87 4.24
C GLU A 367 18.33 -26.27 3.44
N HIS A 368 17.11 -26.81 3.58
CA HIS A 368 15.92 -26.22 2.97
C HIS A 368 15.68 -24.81 3.53
N ARG A 369 15.73 -24.65 4.87
CA ARG A 369 15.63 -23.32 5.49
C ARG A 369 16.61 -22.33 4.91
N ARG A 370 17.89 -22.72 4.83
CA ARG A 370 18.95 -21.86 4.30
C ARG A 370 18.68 -21.49 2.84
N ARG A 371 18.33 -22.45 1.97
CA ARG A 371 18.03 -22.16 0.55
C ARG A 371 16.91 -21.12 0.40
N VAL A 372 15.82 -21.26 1.15
CA VAL A 372 14.70 -20.31 1.11
C VAL A 372 15.12 -18.95 1.67
N GLY A 373 15.81 -18.93 2.81
CA GLY A 373 16.29 -17.69 3.43
C GLY A 373 17.29 -16.93 2.54
N ASP A 374 18.24 -17.62 1.93
CA ASP A 374 19.22 -17.03 1.00
C ASP A 374 18.53 -16.43 -0.24
N ALA A 375 17.53 -17.12 -0.80
CA ALA A 375 16.75 -16.62 -1.93
C ALA A 375 15.92 -15.39 -1.55
N ALA A 376 15.32 -15.39 -0.37
CA ALA A 376 14.59 -14.25 0.18
C ALA A 376 15.50 -13.02 0.36
N ARG A 377 16.66 -13.22 1.00
CA ARG A 377 17.65 -12.15 1.23
C ARG A 377 18.21 -11.62 -0.09
N ALA A 378 18.53 -12.49 -1.03
CA ALA A 378 19.03 -12.09 -2.35
C ALA A 378 18.03 -11.19 -3.10
N HIS A 379 16.75 -11.55 -3.07
CA HIS A 379 15.68 -10.71 -3.65
C HIS A 379 15.59 -9.34 -2.96
N SER A 380 15.60 -9.31 -1.63
CA SER A 380 15.55 -8.07 -0.87
C SER A 380 16.77 -7.18 -1.14
N MET A 381 17.97 -7.75 -1.21
CA MET A 381 19.20 -7.03 -1.54
C MET A 381 19.18 -6.47 -2.97
N GLU A 382 18.58 -7.17 -3.92
CA GLU A 382 18.42 -6.68 -5.28
C GLU A 382 17.50 -5.47 -5.33
N LEU A 383 16.37 -5.51 -4.63
CA LEU A 383 15.46 -4.36 -4.50
C LEU A 383 16.15 -3.14 -3.86
N ALA A 384 16.98 -3.37 -2.83
CA ALA A 384 17.73 -2.31 -2.19
C ALA A 384 18.76 -1.68 -3.13
N ARG A 385 19.54 -2.50 -3.85
CA ARG A 385 20.58 -2.02 -4.78
C ARG A 385 20.01 -1.30 -6.00
N SER A 386 18.89 -1.77 -6.53
CA SER A 386 18.26 -1.19 -7.71
C SER A 386 17.53 0.12 -7.40
N GLU A 387 17.33 0.44 -6.11
CA GLU A 387 16.53 1.61 -5.68
C GLU A 387 15.17 1.67 -6.40
N ALA A 388 14.65 0.50 -6.76
CA ALA A 388 13.52 0.34 -7.66
C ALA A 388 12.30 1.14 -7.23
N THR A 389 12.02 1.15 -5.92
CA THR A 389 10.88 1.89 -5.37
C THR A 389 11.02 3.39 -5.64
N ALA A 390 12.19 3.97 -5.33
CA ALA A 390 12.43 5.40 -5.50
C ALA A 390 12.36 5.82 -6.97
N HIS A 391 12.93 5.03 -7.88
CA HIS A 391 12.87 5.29 -9.31
C HIS A 391 11.45 5.26 -9.86
N VAL A 392 10.63 4.28 -9.49
CA VAL A 392 9.22 4.21 -9.90
C VAL A 392 8.41 5.37 -9.34
N TYR A 393 8.66 5.78 -8.09
CA TYR A 393 8.02 6.98 -7.54
C TYR A 393 8.42 8.25 -8.28
N ALA A 394 9.70 8.42 -8.61
CA ALA A 394 10.17 9.56 -9.39
C ALA A 394 9.50 9.63 -10.77
N GLU A 395 9.42 8.49 -11.48
CA GLU A 395 8.71 8.38 -12.75
C GLU A 395 7.22 8.71 -12.61
N ALA A 396 6.53 8.12 -11.64
CA ALA A 396 5.11 8.35 -11.40
C ALA A 396 4.80 9.81 -11.06
N MET A 397 5.66 10.45 -10.25
CA MET A 397 5.52 11.85 -9.89
C MET A 397 5.78 12.76 -11.09
N ASP A 398 6.82 12.53 -11.89
CA ASP A 398 7.13 13.30 -13.08
C ASP A 398 5.98 13.23 -14.11
N ALA A 399 5.47 12.03 -14.37
CA ALA A 399 4.36 11.83 -15.29
C ALA A 399 3.08 12.50 -14.78
N THR A 400 2.79 12.39 -13.48
CA THR A 400 1.62 13.05 -12.86
C THR A 400 1.76 14.57 -12.90
N MET A 401 2.95 15.13 -12.62
CA MET A 401 3.22 16.55 -12.72
C MET A 401 3.06 17.07 -14.14
N ALA A 402 3.55 16.35 -15.14
CA ALA A 402 3.39 16.73 -16.54
C ALA A 402 1.92 16.88 -16.93
N LEU A 403 1.03 15.99 -16.42
CA LEU A 403 -0.42 16.10 -16.62
C LEU A 403 -1.02 17.32 -15.91
N LEU A 404 -0.50 17.70 -14.74
CA LEU A 404 -1.00 18.84 -13.95
C LEU A 404 -0.44 20.18 -14.41
N LEU A 405 0.74 20.17 -15.04
CA LEU A 405 1.39 21.38 -15.59
C LEU A 405 0.79 21.84 -16.93
N ASP A 406 -0.04 21.02 -17.58
CA ASP A 406 -0.84 21.48 -18.70
C ASP A 406 -1.84 22.58 -18.23
N PRO A 407 -1.68 23.85 -18.68
CA PRO A 407 -2.46 24.97 -18.17
C PRO A 407 -3.97 24.79 -18.35
N ALA A 408 -4.38 24.17 -19.45
CA ALA A 408 -5.77 23.91 -19.75
C ALA A 408 -6.36 22.88 -18.78
N ARG A 409 -5.61 21.78 -18.51
CA ARG A 409 -6.03 20.76 -17.55
C ARG A 409 -6.10 21.29 -16.13
N ARG A 410 -5.16 22.16 -15.71
CA ARG A 410 -5.22 22.80 -14.39
C ARG A 410 -6.45 23.70 -14.22
N ALA A 411 -6.73 24.54 -15.21
CA ALA A 411 -7.91 25.39 -15.17
C ALA A 411 -9.20 24.57 -15.05
N LEU A 412 -9.28 23.47 -15.78
CA LEU A 412 -10.42 22.55 -15.78
C LEU A 412 -10.53 21.75 -14.49
N ALA A 413 -9.43 21.30 -13.91
CA ALA A 413 -9.42 20.59 -12.63
C ALA A 413 -9.88 21.51 -11.48
N ARG A 414 -9.46 22.79 -11.46
CA ARG A 414 -9.94 23.80 -10.50
C ARG A 414 -11.44 24.09 -10.67
N TRP A 415 -11.90 24.18 -11.90
CA TRP A 415 -13.31 24.39 -12.18
C TRP A 415 -14.17 23.19 -11.78
N GLY A 416 -13.70 21.97 -12.09
CA GLY A 416 -14.32 20.73 -11.64
C GLY A 416 -14.36 20.61 -10.11
N GLY A 417 -13.27 20.97 -9.42
CA GLY A 417 -13.23 21.03 -7.96
C GLY A 417 -14.26 22.00 -7.38
N ALA A 418 -14.39 23.20 -7.95
CA ALA A 418 -15.39 24.18 -7.54
C ALA A 418 -16.84 23.68 -7.76
N LEU A 419 -17.10 22.92 -8.82
CA LEU A 419 -18.40 22.31 -9.06
C LEU A 419 -18.72 21.22 -8.02
N VAL A 420 -17.73 20.39 -7.64
CA VAL A 420 -17.88 19.40 -6.58
C VAL A 420 -18.17 20.06 -5.23
N ASP A 421 -17.48 21.17 -4.92
CA ASP A 421 -17.73 21.96 -3.70
C ASP A 421 -19.15 22.55 -3.65
N LEU A 422 -19.74 22.81 -4.82
CA LEU A 422 -21.13 23.22 -4.97
C LEU A 422 -22.13 22.04 -5.00
N GLY A 423 -21.64 20.80 -4.79
CA GLY A 423 -22.48 19.60 -4.81
C GLY A 423 -22.90 19.14 -6.22
N ILE A 424 -22.29 19.69 -7.27
CA ILE A 424 -22.57 19.30 -8.65
C ILE A 424 -21.68 18.10 -9.00
N THR A 425 -22.28 16.91 -9.10
CA THR A 425 -21.65 15.66 -9.50
C THR A 425 -21.79 15.42 -11.00
N ASP A 426 -21.06 14.43 -11.55
CA ASP A 426 -21.15 14.02 -12.96
C ASP A 426 -22.59 13.76 -13.42
N ASP A 427 -23.46 13.28 -12.51
CA ASP A 427 -24.89 13.03 -12.77
C ASP A 427 -25.73 14.31 -12.88
N GLY A 428 -25.20 15.46 -12.44
CA GLY A 428 -25.86 16.77 -12.51
C GLY A 428 -25.43 17.64 -13.68
N LEU A 429 -24.39 17.23 -14.41
CA LEU A 429 -23.96 17.92 -15.63
C LEU A 429 -24.73 17.39 -16.82
N SER A 430 -25.58 18.26 -17.44
CA SER A 430 -26.24 17.87 -18.69
C SER A 430 -25.24 17.55 -19.80
N GLU A 431 -25.58 16.64 -20.73
CA GLU A 431 -24.72 16.27 -21.88
C GLU A 431 -24.19 17.48 -22.65
N GLY A 432 -24.91 18.59 -22.68
CA GLY A 432 -24.50 19.85 -23.33
C GLY A 432 -23.28 20.50 -22.68
N TYR A 433 -23.10 20.39 -21.36
CA TYR A 433 -21.91 20.91 -20.66
C TYR A 433 -20.69 20.01 -20.87
N GLY A 434 -20.88 18.68 -20.90
CA GLY A 434 -19.80 17.73 -21.22
C GLY A 434 -19.25 17.93 -22.63
N MET A 435 -20.10 18.23 -23.62
CA MET A 435 -19.70 18.54 -24.99
C MET A 435 -19.00 19.91 -25.12
N ALA A 436 -19.47 20.93 -24.42
CA ALA A 436 -18.78 22.23 -24.40
C ALA A 436 -17.40 22.14 -23.72
N TYR A 437 -17.28 21.29 -22.71
CA TYR A 437 -16.04 20.97 -22.02
C TYR A 437 -15.04 20.20 -22.91
N ALA A 438 -15.51 19.20 -23.67
CA ALA A 438 -14.69 18.45 -24.62
C ALA A 438 -14.18 19.32 -25.77
N ARG A 439 -15.01 20.24 -26.28
CA ARG A 439 -14.63 21.22 -27.30
C ARG A 439 -13.60 22.22 -26.79
N ALA A 440 -13.77 22.72 -25.55
CA ALA A 440 -12.77 23.60 -24.94
C ALA A 440 -11.42 22.90 -24.76
N LEU A 441 -11.42 21.60 -24.44
CA LEU A 441 -10.19 20.78 -24.38
C LEU A 441 -9.51 20.65 -25.75
N ASP A 442 -10.27 20.47 -26.84
CA ASP A 442 -9.74 20.33 -28.19
C ASP A 442 -9.15 21.65 -28.73
N GLU A 443 -9.75 22.79 -28.40
CA GLU A 443 -9.21 24.10 -28.78
C GLU A 443 -7.85 24.42 -28.11
N PHE A 444 -7.56 23.80 -26.96
CA PHE A 444 -6.29 23.98 -26.22
C PHE A 444 -5.24 22.88 -26.52
N ARG A 445 -5.51 21.92 -27.42
CA ARG A 445 -4.48 20.98 -27.86
C ARG A 445 -3.35 21.72 -28.58
N PRO A 446 -2.07 21.47 -28.23
CA PRO A 446 -0.95 22.01 -28.99
C PRO A 446 -1.05 21.59 -30.48
N ALA A 447 -0.67 22.48 -31.40
CA ALA A 447 -0.83 22.26 -32.85
C ALA A 447 -0.19 20.94 -33.35
N HIS A 448 0.93 20.51 -32.73
CA HIS A 448 1.60 19.25 -33.06
C HIS A 448 0.84 17.98 -32.60
N ALA A 449 -0.13 18.10 -31.73
CA ALA A 449 -0.97 16.98 -31.32
C ALA A 449 -2.23 16.80 -32.19
N ARG A 450 -2.49 17.74 -33.13
CA ARG A 450 -3.61 17.66 -34.06
C ARG A 450 -3.28 16.83 -35.31
N GLU A 451 -1.99 16.76 -35.71
CA GLU A 451 -1.55 16.02 -36.92
C GLU A 451 -1.55 14.48 -36.76
N VAL A 452 -1.65 13.94 -35.53
CA VAL A 452 -1.61 12.49 -35.30
C VAL A 452 -3.04 11.86 -35.29
N ALA A 453 -4.10 12.65 -35.43
CA ALA A 453 -5.48 12.21 -35.26
C ALA A 453 -6.29 12.10 -36.57
N GLU A 454 -5.67 12.30 -37.75
CA GLU A 454 -6.37 12.00 -39.01
C GLU A 454 -6.33 10.49 -39.31
N PRO A 455 -7.49 9.84 -39.48
CA PRO A 455 -7.51 8.43 -39.91
C PRO A 455 -6.98 8.36 -41.35
N MET A 456 -5.92 7.56 -41.56
CA MET A 456 -5.51 7.18 -42.91
C MET A 456 -6.69 6.48 -43.59
N HIS A 457 -7.41 7.18 -44.43
CA HIS A 457 -8.23 6.58 -45.46
C HIS A 457 -7.29 6.02 -46.50
N SER A 458 -7.11 4.72 -46.51
CA SER A 458 -6.53 3.99 -47.64
C SER A 458 -7.59 3.80 -48.74
N PRO A 459 -7.19 3.86 -50.00
CA PRO A 459 -8.08 3.70 -51.15
C PRO A 459 -8.67 2.34 -51.32
#